data_b2fa862347db5346f2971aa3b80fb636
#
_entry.id   b2fa862347db5346f2971aa3b80fb636
#
_cell.length_a   1.000
_cell.length_b   1.000
_cell.length_c   1.000
_cell.angle_alpha   90.00
_cell.angle_beta   90.00
_cell.angle_gamma   90.00
#
_symmetry.space_group_name_H-M   'P 1'
#
loop_
_entity.id
_entity.type
_entity.pdbx_description
1 polymer ?
#
loop_
_entity_poly.entity_id
_entity_poly.type
_entity_poly.pdbx_seq_one_letter_code
_entity_poly.pdbx_strand_id
1 'polypeptide(L)'
;MLSACSAIAAGPLVELKGHRFDVEIAADDAARTRGLMFRDSMAEDHGMLFLFDSMQPHVFWMKNTHIPLDILYFDENYKLVSVQQRVPPCRSDPCAQYPSSGPAQYVLELNSGMAEKLGVRPGDKLTVKL
;
A
#
# COMPACT_ATOMS: atom_id res chain seq x y z
N MET A 1 -11.21 12.09 -40.25
CA MET A 1 -10.48 12.65 -39.09
C MET A 1 -10.32 11.58 -38.07
N LEU A 2 -9.11 11.17 -37.90
CA LEU A 2 -8.74 10.16 -36.93
C LEU A 2 -8.50 10.84 -35.60
N SER A 3 -9.42 10.66 -34.65
CA SER A 3 -9.07 10.89 -33.26
C SER A 3 -8.15 9.77 -32.86
N ALA A 4 -6.89 10.06 -32.74
CA ALA A 4 -5.97 9.15 -32.13
C ALA A 4 -6.35 9.05 -30.64
N CYS A 5 -7.10 8.02 -30.27
CA CYS A 5 -7.07 7.53 -28.92
C CYS A 5 -5.67 6.99 -28.68
N SER A 6 -4.77 7.85 -28.22
CA SER A 6 -3.55 7.35 -27.63
C SER A 6 -4.00 6.54 -26.42
N ALA A 7 -3.86 5.22 -26.52
CA ALA A 7 -3.95 4.37 -25.36
C ALA A 7 -2.88 4.85 -24.38
N ILE A 8 -3.28 5.53 -23.33
CA ILE A 8 -2.40 5.83 -22.22
C ILE A 8 -2.07 4.47 -21.61
N ALA A 9 -0.81 4.07 -21.73
CA ALA A 9 -0.36 2.88 -21.05
C ALA A 9 -0.69 3.05 -19.56
N ALA A 10 -1.54 2.19 -19.05
CA ALA A 10 -1.84 2.18 -17.65
C ALA A 10 -0.56 1.88 -16.89
N GLY A 11 -0.19 2.73 -15.95
CA GLY A 11 0.90 2.48 -15.03
C GLY A 11 0.60 1.26 -14.15
N PRO A 12 1.45 0.96 -13.16
CA PRO A 12 1.22 -0.14 -12.24
C PRO A 12 -0.13 0.02 -11.54
N LEU A 13 -0.83 -1.08 -11.38
CA LEU A 13 -2.10 -1.09 -10.67
C LEU A 13 -2.28 -2.39 -9.88
N VAL A 14 -3.15 -2.33 -8.89
CA VAL A 14 -3.60 -3.50 -8.16
C VAL A 14 -5.12 -3.54 -8.13
N GLU A 15 -5.67 -4.74 -7.96
CA GLU A 15 -7.09 -4.95 -7.72
C GLU A 15 -7.28 -5.74 -6.43
N LEU A 16 -8.18 -5.27 -5.60
CA LEU A 16 -8.50 -5.90 -4.32
C LEU A 16 -10.00 -5.79 -4.09
N LYS A 17 -10.66 -6.95 -3.86
CA LYS A 17 -12.11 -7.00 -3.66
C LYS A 17 -12.90 -6.31 -4.78
N GLY A 18 -12.43 -6.47 -6.02
CA GLY A 18 -13.06 -5.87 -7.20
C GLY A 18 -12.81 -4.38 -7.37
N HIS A 19 -11.99 -3.78 -6.52
CA HIS A 19 -11.65 -2.36 -6.58
C HIS A 19 -10.22 -2.18 -7.12
N ARG A 20 -10.07 -1.24 -8.05
CA ARG A 20 -8.78 -0.94 -8.68
C ARG A 20 -8.12 0.25 -8.01
N PHE A 21 -6.81 0.12 -7.76
CA PHE A 21 -5.96 1.22 -7.30
C PHE A 21 -4.77 1.37 -8.23
N ASP A 22 -4.53 2.59 -8.68
CA ASP A 22 -3.26 2.93 -9.32
C ASP A 22 -2.21 3.04 -8.22
N VAL A 23 -1.05 2.42 -8.42
CA VAL A 23 -0.03 2.38 -7.38
C VAL A 23 1.32 2.87 -7.87
N GLU A 24 2.06 3.47 -6.97
CA GLU A 24 3.50 3.68 -7.11
C GLU A 24 4.20 2.46 -6.55
N ILE A 25 5.34 2.11 -7.13
CA ILE A 25 6.11 0.94 -6.71
C ILE A 25 7.32 1.38 -5.90
N ALA A 26 7.49 0.81 -4.72
CA ALA A 26 8.66 0.99 -3.87
C ALA A 26 9.41 -0.35 -3.81
N ALA A 27 10.46 -0.50 -4.63
CA ALA A 27 11.15 -1.76 -4.83
C ALA A 27 12.63 -1.74 -4.45
N ASP A 28 13.17 -0.60 -4.04
CA ASP A 28 14.52 -0.49 -3.51
C ASP A 28 14.51 0.12 -2.11
N ASP A 29 15.64 0.06 -1.42
CA ASP A 29 15.73 0.52 -0.04
C ASP A 29 15.36 2.00 0.12
N ALA A 30 15.80 2.86 -0.79
CA ALA A 30 15.50 4.29 -0.73
C ALA A 30 14.02 4.56 -0.91
N ALA A 31 13.38 3.93 -1.91
CA ALA A 31 11.96 4.09 -2.17
C ALA A 31 11.10 3.53 -1.02
N ARG A 32 11.46 2.36 -0.49
CA ARG A 32 10.75 1.77 0.65
C ARG A 32 10.86 2.62 1.90
N THR A 33 12.04 3.20 2.17
CA THR A 33 12.24 4.08 3.33
C THR A 33 11.43 5.36 3.18
N ARG A 34 11.42 5.96 2.00
CA ARG A 34 10.67 7.19 1.75
C ARG A 34 9.16 6.96 1.84
N GLY A 35 8.67 5.87 1.26
CA GLY A 35 7.24 5.58 1.22
C GLY A 35 6.43 6.78 0.76
N LEU A 36 5.37 7.10 1.51
CA LEU A 36 4.49 8.24 1.25
C LEU A 36 4.85 9.49 2.09
N MET A 37 6.10 9.59 2.52
CA MET A 37 6.54 10.75 3.31
C MET A 37 6.29 12.06 2.59
N PHE A 38 5.97 13.09 3.36
CA PHE A 38 5.84 14.50 2.95
C PHE A 38 4.66 14.77 2.00
N ARG A 39 3.72 13.85 1.85
CA ARG A 39 2.52 14.10 1.06
C ARG A 39 1.40 14.61 1.95
N ASP A 40 0.68 15.61 1.45
CA ASP A 40 -0.42 16.23 2.19
C ASP A 40 -1.77 15.56 1.88
N SER A 41 -1.86 14.89 0.72
CA SER A 41 -3.06 14.17 0.29
C SER A 41 -2.72 13.09 -0.73
N MET A 42 -3.66 12.18 -0.93
CA MET A 42 -3.56 11.13 -1.95
C MET A 42 -4.98 10.80 -2.42
N ALA A 43 -5.15 10.62 -3.74
CA ALA A 43 -6.44 10.24 -4.29
C ALA A 43 -6.93 8.91 -3.71
N GLU A 44 -8.25 8.75 -3.57
CA GLU A 44 -8.85 7.55 -2.95
C GLU A 44 -8.50 6.26 -3.67
N ASP A 45 -8.34 6.31 -5.00
CA ASP A 45 -8.02 5.15 -5.83
C ASP A 45 -6.52 5.02 -6.11
N HIS A 46 -5.69 5.63 -5.28
CA HIS A 46 -4.24 5.60 -5.38
C HIS A 46 -3.62 4.99 -4.12
N GLY A 47 -2.46 4.36 -4.29
CA GLY A 47 -1.69 3.81 -3.17
C GLY A 47 -0.23 3.59 -3.53
N MET A 48 0.48 2.94 -2.63
CA MET A 48 1.86 2.53 -2.86
C MET A 48 2.02 1.07 -2.53
N LEU A 49 2.63 0.33 -3.46
CA LEU A 49 2.93 -1.09 -3.28
C LEU A 49 4.43 -1.25 -3.03
N PHE A 50 4.75 -1.80 -1.86
CA PHE A 50 6.11 -2.09 -1.44
C PHE A 50 6.43 -3.54 -1.79
N LEU A 51 7.50 -3.74 -2.54
CA LEU A 51 7.98 -5.05 -2.93
C LEU A 51 9.24 -5.38 -2.12
N PHE A 52 9.20 -6.49 -1.40
CA PHE A 52 10.35 -7.01 -0.67
C PHE A 52 10.84 -8.30 -1.33
N ASP A 53 12.10 -8.65 -1.11
CA ASP A 53 12.73 -9.78 -1.79
C ASP A 53 12.33 -11.14 -1.23
N SER A 54 11.82 -11.16 -0.01
CA SER A 54 11.47 -12.42 0.66
C SER A 54 10.40 -12.22 1.74
N MET A 55 9.82 -13.33 2.16
CA MET A 55 8.90 -13.38 3.30
C MET A 55 9.65 -13.10 4.59
N GLN A 56 9.26 -12.04 5.29
CA GLN A 56 9.82 -11.62 6.58
C GLN A 56 8.78 -10.88 7.40
N PRO A 57 8.91 -10.82 8.71
CA PRO A 57 8.18 -9.85 9.50
C PRO A 57 8.59 -8.45 9.07
N HIS A 58 7.61 -7.60 8.79
CA HIS A 58 7.85 -6.21 8.41
C HIS A 58 7.22 -5.28 9.44
N VAL A 59 7.89 -4.16 9.69
CA VAL A 59 7.43 -3.13 10.60
C VAL A 59 7.47 -1.80 9.86
N PHE A 60 6.35 -1.09 9.90
CA PHE A 60 6.24 0.23 9.31
C PHE A 60 6.09 1.29 10.40
N TRP A 61 6.44 2.51 10.10
CA TRP A 61 6.18 3.67 10.94
C TRP A 61 5.60 4.80 10.10
N MET A 62 5.12 5.84 10.77
CA MET A 62 4.49 6.98 10.11
C MET A 62 5.32 8.25 10.21
N LYS A 63 6.62 8.11 10.39
CA LYS A 63 7.52 9.26 10.45
C LYS A 63 7.46 10.06 9.16
N ASN A 64 7.31 11.38 9.26
CA ASN A 64 7.18 12.29 8.11
C ASN A 64 6.04 11.94 7.16
N THR A 65 5.10 11.13 7.58
CA THR A 65 3.93 10.76 6.80
C THR A 65 2.74 11.54 7.35
N HIS A 66 2.21 12.44 6.53
CA HIS A 66 1.25 13.45 6.96
C HIS A 66 -0.20 13.02 6.83
N ILE A 67 -0.46 11.97 6.06
CA ILE A 67 -1.81 11.45 5.83
C ILE A 67 -2.00 10.13 6.59
N PRO A 68 -3.18 9.92 7.21
CA PRO A 68 -3.47 8.64 7.84
C PRO A 68 -3.62 7.55 6.78
N LEU A 69 -3.17 6.34 7.08
CA LEU A 69 -3.09 5.24 6.12
C LEU A 69 -3.67 3.95 6.68
N ASP A 70 -4.14 3.09 5.77
CA ASP A 70 -4.27 1.67 6.02
C ASP A 70 -3.05 0.95 5.47
N ILE A 71 -2.47 0.04 6.24
CA ILE A 71 -1.27 -0.73 5.85
C ILE A 71 -1.68 -2.19 5.75
N LEU A 72 -1.66 -2.72 4.52
CA LEU A 72 -2.10 -4.08 4.22
C LEU A 72 -0.89 -4.95 3.90
N TYR A 73 -0.72 -6.04 4.64
CA TYR A 73 0.42 -6.95 4.51
C TYR A 73 0.00 -8.22 3.78
N PHE A 74 0.72 -8.58 2.72
CA PHE A 74 0.44 -9.75 1.87
C PHE A 74 1.61 -10.72 1.86
N ASP A 75 1.30 -12.00 1.75
CA ASP A 75 2.30 -13.05 1.62
C ASP A 75 2.88 -13.14 0.20
N GLU A 76 3.74 -14.12 -0.04
CA GLU A 76 4.38 -14.37 -1.34
C GLU A 76 3.39 -14.73 -2.45
N ASN A 77 2.20 -15.17 -2.09
CA ASN A 77 1.12 -15.50 -3.04
C ASN A 77 0.10 -14.36 -3.17
N TYR A 78 0.43 -13.17 -2.68
CA TYR A 78 -0.45 -12.00 -2.66
C TYR A 78 -1.74 -12.21 -1.87
N LYS A 79 -1.72 -13.08 -0.86
CA LYS A 79 -2.84 -13.26 0.05
C LYS A 79 -2.65 -12.39 1.28
N LEU A 80 -3.72 -11.71 1.68
CA LEU A 80 -3.69 -10.81 2.83
C LEU A 80 -3.38 -11.58 4.11
N VAL A 81 -2.35 -11.12 4.83
CA VAL A 81 -1.94 -11.67 6.13
C VAL A 81 -2.58 -10.88 7.26
N SER A 82 -2.43 -9.56 7.23
CA SER A 82 -2.97 -8.68 8.26
C SER A 82 -3.09 -7.24 7.76
N VAL A 83 -3.82 -6.43 8.52
CA VAL A 83 -4.04 -5.01 8.23
C VAL A 83 -3.84 -4.21 9.49
N GLN A 84 -3.13 -3.09 9.37
CA GLN A 84 -3.16 -2.02 10.37
C GLN A 84 -4.07 -0.92 9.83
N GLN A 85 -5.20 -0.71 10.46
CA GLN A 85 -6.21 0.22 9.98
C GLN A 85 -6.10 1.58 10.65
N ARG A 86 -6.40 2.64 9.88
CA ARG A 86 -6.52 4.01 10.38
C ARG A 86 -5.31 4.45 11.18
N VAL A 87 -4.14 4.18 10.61
CA VAL A 87 -2.86 4.50 11.25
C VAL A 87 -2.65 6.01 11.16
N PRO A 88 -2.55 6.70 12.30
CA PRO A 88 -2.42 8.16 12.29
C PRO A 88 -0.99 8.60 11.96
N PRO A 89 -0.82 9.83 11.47
CA PRO A 89 0.51 10.42 11.34
C PRO A 89 1.28 10.41 12.66
N CYS A 90 2.59 10.27 12.59
CA CYS A 90 3.46 10.41 13.75
C CYS A 90 3.78 11.90 13.97
N ARG A 91 3.29 12.47 15.06
CA ARG A 91 3.42 13.91 15.34
C ARG A 91 4.66 14.26 16.14
N SER A 92 5.27 13.28 16.82
CA SER A 92 6.47 13.47 17.62
C SER A 92 7.18 12.14 17.85
N ASP A 93 8.51 12.19 17.95
CA ASP A 93 9.31 11.00 18.28
C ASP A 93 9.10 10.58 19.75
N PRO A 94 9.17 9.27 20.03
CA PRO A 94 9.37 8.18 19.10
C PRO A 94 8.08 7.84 18.34
N CYS A 95 8.21 7.52 17.04
CA CYS A 95 7.07 7.07 16.27
C CYS A 95 6.68 5.64 16.63
N ALA A 96 5.38 5.38 16.72
CA ALA A 96 4.86 4.04 16.92
C ALA A 96 5.24 3.14 15.74
N GLN A 97 5.35 1.85 16.03
CA GLN A 97 5.65 0.82 15.03
C GLN A 97 4.40 0.00 14.74
N TYR A 98 4.22 -0.35 13.48
CA TYR A 98 3.05 -1.08 13.00
C TYR A 98 3.50 -2.36 12.29
N PRO A 99 3.61 -3.48 13.04
CA PRO A 99 4.09 -4.73 12.48
C PRO A 99 2.99 -5.49 11.74
N SER A 100 3.41 -6.37 10.81
CA SER A 100 2.56 -7.43 10.32
C SER A 100 2.37 -8.49 11.42
N SER A 101 1.23 -9.19 11.41
CA SER A 101 0.96 -10.26 12.38
C SER A 101 1.77 -11.52 12.11
N GLY A 102 2.40 -11.61 10.94
CA GLY A 102 3.24 -12.73 10.52
C GLY A 102 4.11 -12.30 9.35
N PRO A 103 4.91 -13.21 8.78
CA PRO A 103 5.74 -12.88 7.62
C PRO A 103 4.90 -12.38 6.46
N ALA A 104 5.44 -11.38 5.75
CA ALA A 104 4.85 -10.79 4.57
C ALA A 104 5.92 -10.50 3.54
N GLN A 105 5.55 -10.36 2.27
CA GLN A 105 6.48 -10.01 1.20
C GLN A 105 6.07 -8.75 0.46
N TYR A 106 4.79 -8.43 0.46
CA TYR A 106 4.26 -7.24 -0.21
C TYR A 106 3.42 -6.43 0.76
N VAL A 107 3.51 -5.11 0.68
CA VAL A 107 2.73 -4.23 1.54
C VAL A 107 2.06 -3.17 0.67
N LEU A 108 0.76 -3.00 0.86
CA LEU A 108 -0.02 -1.98 0.16
C LEU A 108 -0.46 -0.92 1.16
N GLU A 109 -0.06 0.32 0.91
CA GLU A 109 -0.55 1.47 1.67
C GLU A 109 -1.64 2.18 0.88
N LEU A 110 -2.78 2.38 1.53
CA LEU A 110 -3.96 3.07 1.00
C LEU A 110 -4.39 4.15 1.98
N ASN A 111 -5.24 5.05 1.51
CA ASN A 111 -5.86 6.01 2.41
C ASN A 111 -6.60 5.31 3.55
N SER A 112 -6.56 5.90 4.72
CA SER A 112 -7.25 5.42 5.92
C SER A 112 -8.73 5.17 5.66
N GLY A 113 -9.23 4.03 6.11
CA GLY A 113 -10.63 3.64 5.95
C GLY A 113 -10.93 2.79 4.73
N MET A 114 -9.99 2.64 3.80
CA MET A 114 -10.24 1.86 2.59
C MET A 114 -10.37 0.36 2.87
N ALA A 115 -9.61 -0.16 3.81
CA ALA A 115 -9.70 -1.58 4.19
C ALA A 115 -11.11 -1.92 4.71
N GLU A 116 -11.66 -1.07 5.56
CA GLU A 116 -13.03 -1.25 6.08
C GLU A 116 -14.06 -1.11 4.97
N LYS A 117 -13.92 -0.09 4.13
CA LYS A 117 -14.83 0.15 3.00
C LYS A 117 -14.89 -1.05 2.05
N LEU A 118 -13.76 -1.68 1.77
CA LEU A 118 -13.69 -2.87 0.91
C LEU A 118 -14.09 -4.15 1.63
N GLY A 119 -14.09 -4.16 2.95
CA GLY A 119 -14.37 -5.36 3.73
C GLY A 119 -13.30 -6.42 3.60
N VAL A 120 -12.02 -6.01 3.57
CA VAL A 120 -10.91 -6.95 3.41
C VAL A 120 -10.79 -7.89 4.61
N ARG A 121 -10.36 -9.13 4.33
CA ARG A 121 -10.13 -10.17 5.34
C ARG A 121 -8.84 -10.91 5.03
N PRO A 122 -8.18 -11.47 6.06
CA PRO A 122 -7.03 -12.36 5.81
C PRO A 122 -7.40 -13.44 4.80
N GLY A 123 -6.48 -13.69 3.85
CA GLY A 123 -6.70 -14.62 2.76
C GLY A 123 -7.21 -13.99 1.46
N ASP A 124 -7.71 -12.77 1.50
CA ASP A 124 -8.12 -12.06 0.29
C ASP A 124 -6.92 -11.85 -0.62
N LYS A 125 -7.14 -12.05 -1.92
CA LYS A 125 -6.06 -11.98 -2.90
C LYS A 125 -5.94 -10.61 -3.54
N LEU A 126 -4.70 -10.13 -3.63
CA LEU A 126 -4.33 -8.96 -4.40
C LEU A 126 -3.94 -9.39 -5.81
N THR A 127 -4.54 -8.77 -6.82
CA THR A 127 -4.10 -8.93 -8.20
C THR A 127 -3.20 -7.76 -8.54
N VAL A 128 -1.99 -8.06 -9.03
CA VAL A 128 -0.96 -7.04 -9.30
C VAL A 128 -0.64 -7.03 -10.78
N LYS A 129 -0.69 -5.84 -11.39
CA LYS A 129 -0.32 -5.61 -12.79
C LYS A 129 0.75 -4.51 -12.81
N LEU A 130 1.98 -4.92 -13.04
CA LEU A 130 3.13 -4.02 -13.07
C LEU A 130 3.44 -3.47 -14.46
#